data_3091596ef63ab2bb60fa0a6dfa753ca7
#
_entry.id   3091596ef63ab2bb60fa0a6dfa753ca7
#
_cell.length_a   1.000
_cell.length_b   1.000
_cell.length_c   1.000
_cell.angle_alpha   90.00
_cell.angle_beta   90.00
_cell.angle_gamma   90.00
#
_symmetry.space_group_name_H-M   'P 1'
#
loop_
_entity.id
_entity.type
_entity.pdbx_description
1 polymer ?
#
loop_
_entity_poly.entity_id
_entity_poly.type
_entity_poly.pdbx_seq_one_letter_code
_entity_poly.pdbx_strand_id
1 'polypeptide(L)'
;MFKLWCCPPYTFDVEKDYWNKYRKIQIMGRKLYLPKELTSQSYVEDEQWKVTEEFLRPYKEELEEDILKLEQKYSGSISLSSGACLHCKKAECTRVSGEPCRFQDKMRYSIESLGGNVGKTVTKYLNQELQWVEEGKLPEYFMLIYGLLIL
;
A
#
# COMPACT_ATOMS: atom_id res chain seq x y z
N MET A 1 -9.60 12.33 -3.88
CA MET A 1 -9.62 11.28 -2.85
C MET A 1 -10.75 10.32 -3.21
N PHE A 2 -10.69 9.06 -2.90
CA PHE A 2 -11.70 8.02 -3.22
C PHE A 2 -11.97 7.78 -4.71
N LYS A 3 -10.97 7.99 -5.54
CA LYS A 3 -11.05 7.75 -6.98
C LYS A 3 -10.54 6.37 -7.41
N LEU A 4 -10.08 5.55 -6.46
CA LEU A 4 -9.53 4.22 -6.71
C LEU A 4 -10.42 3.15 -6.08
N TRP A 5 -10.57 2.01 -6.75
CA TRP A 5 -11.31 0.87 -6.21
C TRP A 5 -10.72 0.31 -4.92
N CYS A 6 -9.42 0.46 -4.71
CA CYS A 6 -8.73 0.07 -3.47
C CYS A 6 -8.94 1.03 -2.28
N CYS A 7 -9.72 2.09 -2.44
CA CYS A 7 -9.98 3.09 -1.39
C CYS A 7 -11.46 3.09 -0.98
N PRO A 8 -11.79 3.44 0.29
CA PRO A 8 -13.17 3.56 0.72
C PRO A 8 -13.89 4.73 -0.01
N PRO A 9 -15.23 4.79 0.01
CA PRO A 9 -16.16 3.85 0.66
C PRO A 9 -16.32 2.54 -0.12
N TYR A 10 -16.63 1.46 0.59
CA TYR A 10 -16.84 0.14 0.02
C TYR A 10 -18.33 -0.26 0.06
N THR A 11 -18.69 -1.23 -0.78
CA THR A 11 -20.02 -1.85 -0.79
C THR A 11 -20.09 -3.13 0.07
N PHE A 12 -18.95 -3.56 0.61
CA PHE A 12 -18.82 -4.72 1.50
C PHE A 12 -18.53 -4.28 2.94
N ASP A 13 -18.70 -5.19 3.87
CA ASP A 13 -18.42 -4.99 5.29
C ASP A 13 -16.97 -5.38 5.61
N VAL A 14 -16.13 -4.40 5.89
CA VAL A 14 -14.70 -4.59 6.15
C VAL A 14 -14.44 -5.50 7.36
N GLU A 15 -15.22 -5.31 8.44
CA GLU A 15 -15.09 -6.14 9.64
C GLU A 15 -15.40 -7.59 9.35
N LYS A 16 -16.55 -7.85 8.73
CA LYS A 16 -17.03 -9.18 8.42
C LYS A 16 -16.17 -9.89 7.37
N ASP A 17 -15.86 -9.19 6.27
CA ASP A 17 -15.25 -9.79 5.09
C ASP A 17 -13.72 -9.87 5.16
N TYR A 18 -13.11 -9.10 6.06
CA TYR A 18 -11.66 -9.09 6.27
C TYR A 18 -11.28 -9.42 7.71
N TRP A 19 -11.50 -8.52 8.67
CA TRP A 19 -10.92 -8.65 10.00
C TRP A 19 -11.45 -9.85 10.80
N ASN A 20 -12.72 -10.18 10.67
CA ASN A 20 -13.33 -11.31 11.37
C ASN A 20 -13.32 -12.63 10.58
N LYS A 21 -13.06 -12.55 9.27
CA LYS A 21 -13.01 -13.73 8.41
C LYS A 21 -11.70 -14.52 8.58
N TYR A 22 -10.59 -13.81 8.74
CA TYR A 22 -9.26 -14.41 8.82
C TYR A 22 -8.80 -14.51 10.28
N ARG A 23 -8.08 -15.59 10.61
CA ARG A 23 -7.61 -15.84 11.98
C ARG A 23 -6.26 -15.22 12.29
N LYS A 24 -5.43 -15.04 11.28
CA LYS A 24 -4.07 -14.52 11.41
C LYS A 24 -3.78 -13.49 10.35
N ILE A 25 -2.94 -12.55 10.71
CA ILE A 25 -2.30 -11.65 9.77
C ILE A 25 -0.79 -11.76 9.93
N GLN A 26 -0.10 -12.00 8.84
CA GLN A 26 1.35 -11.86 8.77
C GLN A 26 1.67 -10.45 8.30
N ILE A 27 2.31 -9.66 9.14
CA ILE A 27 2.72 -8.29 8.81
C ILE A 27 4.14 -8.33 8.29
N MET A 28 4.37 -7.66 7.17
CA MET A 28 5.67 -7.57 6.52
C MET A 28 5.99 -6.11 6.21
N GLY A 29 7.26 -5.77 6.25
CA GLY A 29 7.72 -4.43 5.93
C GLY A 29 8.99 -4.46 5.09
N ARG A 30 9.10 -3.53 4.17
CA ARG A 30 10.29 -3.29 3.37
C ARG A 30 10.75 -1.85 3.57
N LYS A 31 11.94 -1.68 4.13
CA LYS A 31 12.54 -0.38 4.38
C LYS A 31 13.38 0.04 3.18
N LEU A 32 13.13 1.22 2.66
CA LEU A 32 13.76 1.75 1.45
C LEU A 32 14.45 3.07 1.80
N TYR A 33 15.78 3.05 1.91
CA TYR A 33 16.55 4.25 2.14
C TYR A 33 16.66 5.09 0.86
N LEU A 34 16.44 6.39 0.99
CA LEU A 34 16.58 7.32 -0.11
C LEU A 34 18.05 7.75 -0.28
N PRO A 35 18.49 7.95 -1.53
CA PRO A 35 19.81 8.54 -1.78
C PRO A 35 19.93 9.94 -1.16
N LYS A 36 21.13 10.31 -0.74
CA LYS A 36 21.38 11.64 -0.17
C LYS A 36 21.05 12.79 -1.13
N GLU A 37 21.18 12.58 -2.42
CA GLU A 37 20.80 13.55 -3.46
C GLU A 37 19.32 13.94 -3.35
N LEU A 38 18.46 13.01 -2.95
CA LEU A 38 17.04 13.26 -2.77
C LEU A 38 16.71 13.86 -1.40
N THR A 39 17.41 13.46 -0.34
CA THR A 39 17.12 13.91 1.02
C THR A 39 17.72 15.28 1.35
N SER A 40 18.75 15.70 0.64
CA SER A 40 19.43 16.98 0.85
C SER A 40 18.78 18.17 0.14
N GLN A 41 17.84 17.93 -0.74
CA GLN A 41 17.13 18.96 -1.50
C GLN A 41 15.88 19.44 -0.77
N SER A 42 15.46 20.67 -1.11
CA SER A 42 14.14 21.17 -0.77
C SER A 42 13.24 21.09 -2.00
N TYR A 43 11.96 20.75 -1.76
CA TYR A 43 10.98 20.54 -2.82
C TYR A 43 9.76 21.43 -2.64
N VAL A 44 9.17 21.87 -3.75
CA VAL A 44 7.81 22.36 -3.75
C VAL A 44 6.83 21.15 -3.75
N GLU A 45 5.61 21.35 -3.28
CA GLU A 45 4.66 20.26 -3.03
C GLU A 45 4.49 19.30 -4.20
N ASP A 46 4.26 19.79 -5.41
CA ASP A 46 4.04 18.96 -6.59
C ASP A 46 5.28 18.16 -6.99
N GLU A 47 6.46 18.74 -6.87
CA GLU A 47 7.74 18.05 -7.12
C GLU A 47 8.00 16.97 -6.07
N GLN A 48 7.70 17.25 -4.82
CA GLN A 48 7.87 16.33 -3.71
C GLN A 48 7.04 15.05 -3.94
N TRP A 49 5.78 15.18 -4.32
CA TRP A 49 4.91 14.06 -4.65
C TRP A 49 5.44 13.27 -5.85
N LYS A 50 5.85 13.95 -6.90
CA LYS A 50 6.38 13.32 -8.12
C LYS A 50 7.64 12.51 -7.82
N VAL A 51 8.59 13.08 -7.10
CA VAL A 51 9.83 12.40 -6.72
C VAL A 51 9.55 11.19 -5.83
N THR A 52 8.64 11.33 -4.88
CA THR A 52 8.20 10.22 -4.00
C THR A 52 7.61 9.08 -4.82
N GLU A 53 6.69 9.37 -5.72
CA GLU A 53 6.08 8.35 -6.58
C GLU A 53 7.10 7.68 -7.50
N GLU A 54 7.98 8.44 -8.13
CA GLU A 54 9.02 7.92 -9.01
C GLU A 54 9.99 7.00 -8.26
N PHE A 55 10.34 7.37 -7.03
CA PHE A 55 11.21 6.54 -6.19
C PHE A 55 10.53 5.23 -5.77
N LEU A 56 9.28 5.30 -5.32
CA LEU A 56 8.57 4.14 -4.78
C LEU A 56 8.01 3.19 -5.86
N ARG A 57 7.71 3.68 -7.05
CA ARG A 57 7.01 2.93 -8.09
C ARG A 57 7.64 1.57 -8.40
N PRO A 58 8.93 1.44 -8.72
CA PRO A 58 9.51 0.13 -9.07
C PRO A 58 9.42 -0.88 -7.91
N TYR A 59 9.60 -0.42 -6.68
CA TYR A 59 9.49 -1.27 -5.49
C TYR A 59 8.06 -1.71 -5.22
N LYS A 60 7.08 -0.84 -5.45
CA LYS A 60 5.66 -1.17 -5.30
C LYS A 60 5.19 -2.13 -6.40
N GLU A 61 5.63 -1.97 -7.63
CA GLU A 61 5.32 -2.89 -8.73
C GLU A 61 5.88 -4.29 -8.45
N GLU A 62 7.12 -4.39 -7.99
CA GLU A 62 7.72 -5.65 -7.54
C GLU A 62 6.94 -6.28 -6.38
N LEU A 63 6.56 -5.47 -5.40
CA LEU A 63 5.77 -5.91 -4.25
C LEU A 63 4.41 -6.48 -4.66
N GLU A 64 3.71 -5.83 -5.59
CA GLU A 64 2.40 -6.31 -6.09
C GLU A 64 2.50 -7.72 -6.70
N GLU A 65 3.58 -8.01 -7.42
CA GLU A 65 3.82 -9.35 -7.93
C GLU A 65 4.13 -10.37 -6.82
N ASP A 66 4.95 -9.97 -5.87
CA ASP A 66 5.40 -10.84 -4.78
C ASP A 66 4.26 -11.22 -3.83
N ILE A 67 3.37 -10.30 -3.50
CA ILE A 67 2.22 -10.60 -2.64
C ILE A 67 1.23 -11.56 -3.30
N LEU A 68 1.04 -11.47 -4.62
CA LEU A 68 0.19 -12.41 -5.35
C LEU A 68 0.80 -13.81 -5.42
N LYS A 69 2.12 -13.92 -5.58
CA LYS A 69 2.83 -15.19 -5.48
C LYS A 69 2.74 -15.79 -4.07
N LEU A 70 2.79 -14.95 -3.05
CA LEU A 70 2.67 -15.38 -1.66
C LEU A 70 1.29 -15.97 -1.37
N GLU A 71 0.21 -15.37 -1.87
CA GLU A 71 -1.15 -15.92 -1.76
C GLU A 71 -1.26 -17.34 -2.31
N GLN A 72 -0.59 -17.62 -3.41
CA GLN A 72 -0.64 -18.94 -4.05
C GLN A 72 -0.05 -20.06 -3.17
N LYS A 73 0.84 -19.71 -2.25
CA LYS A 73 1.44 -20.66 -1.30
C LYS A 73 0.53 -21.02 -0.13
N TYR A 74 -0.47 -20.19 0.16
CA TYR A 74 -1.36 -20.35 1.31
C TYR A 74 -2.81 -20.34 0.84
N SER A 75 -3.39 -21.52 0.67
CA SER A 75 -4.78 -21.68 0.22
C SER A 75 -5.75 -20.87 1.08
N GLY A 76 -6.64 -20.13 0.44
CA GLY A 76 -7.64 -19.30 1.10
C GLY A 76 -7.15 -18.00 1.72
N SER A 77 -5.84 -17.70 1.60
CA SER A 77 -5.29 -16.43 2.06
C SER A 77 -5.59 -15.29 1.09
N ILE A 78 -5.50 -14.07 1.60
CA ILE A 78 -5.51 -12.85 0.77
C ILE A 78 -4.43 -11.90 1.25
N SER A 79 -3.68 -11.33 0.32
CA SER A 79 -2.67 -10.33 0.65
C SER A 79 -3.27 -8.93 0.79
N LEU A 80 -2.57 -8.11 1.55
CA LEU A 80 -2.80 -6.68 1.70
C LEU A 80 -1.62 -5.94 1.11
N SER A 81 -1.89 -5.05 0.17
CA SER A 81 -0.88 -4.26 -0.51
C SER A 81 -0.42 -3.06 0.32
N SER A 82 0.56 -2.35 -0.14
CA SER A 82 1.06 -1.12 0.47
C SER A 82 0.60 0.10 -0.33
N GLY A 83 -0.26 0.91 0.29
CA GLY A 83 -0.76 2.14 -0.32
C GLY A 83 -1.69 1.93 -1.51
N ALA A 84 -1.69 2.87 -2.43
CA ALA A 84 -2.60 2.90 -3.56
C ALA A 84 -2.27 1.85 -4.64
N CYS A 85 -3.32 1.36 -5.31
CA CYS A 85 -3.21 0.44 -6.44
C CYS A 85 -2.51 1.09 -7.64
N LEU A 86 -1.61 0.35 -8.29
CA LEU A 86 -0.85 0.80 -9.46
C LEU A 86 -1.12 -0.03 -10.73
N HIS A 87 -2.06 -0.96 -10.70
CA HIS A 87 -2.28 -1.89 -11.83
C HIS A 87 -2.69 -1.19 -13.13
N CYS A 88 -3.46 -0.12 -13.06
CA CYS A 88 -3.88 0.62 -14.26
C CYS A 88 -2.76 1.50 -14.85
N LYS A 89 -1.63 1.60 -14.20
CA LYS A 89 -0.46 2.39 -14.62
C LYS A 89 -0.84 3.85 -14.93
N LYS A 90 -0.72 4.25 -16.19
CA LYS A 90 -1.04 5.61 -16.66
C LYS A 90 -2.53 5.84 -16.91
N ALA A 91 -3.32 4.78 -16.98
CA ALA A 91 -4.77 4.91 -17.20
C ALA A 91 -5.49 5.30 -15.90
N GLU A 92 -6.52 6.10 -16.03
CA GLU A 92 -7.37 6.45 -14.89
C GLU A 92 -8.11 5.20 -14.38
N CYS A 93 -8.27 5.10 -13.06
CA CYS A 93 -9.02 4.01 -12.46
C CYS A 93 -10.49 4.05 -12.91
N THR A 94 -11.02 2.91 -13.28
CA THR A 94 -12.42 2.78 -13.76
C THR A 94 -13.46 3.17 -12.70
N ARG A 95 -13.09 3.29 -11.44
CA ARG A 95 -13.99 3.80 -10.41
C ARG A 95 -14.53 5.19 -10.72
N VAL A 96 -13.73 6.03 -11.36
CA VAL A 96 -14.13 7.39 -11.75
C VAL A 96 -15.32 7.37 -12.73
N SER A 97 -15.33 6.40 -13.63
CA SER A 97 -16.44 6.20 -14.59
C SER A 97 -17.54 5.26 -14.10
N GLY A 98 -17.38 4.64 -12.92
CA GLY A 98 -18.33 3.69 -12.35
C GLY A 98 -18.29 2.30 -13.00
N GLU A 99 -17.30 2.02 -13.83
CA GLU A 99 -17.11 0.71 -14.44
C GLU A 99 -16.36 -0.24 -13.51
N PRO A 100 -16.53 -1.59 -13.63
CA PRO A 100 -15.81 -2.56 -12.83
C PRO A 100 -14.29 -2.42 -12.95
N CYS A 101 -13.56 -2.79 -11.89
CA CYS A 101 -12.11 -2.79 -11.91
C CYS A 101 -11.57 -3.68 -13.03
N ARG A 102 -10.58 -3.18 -13.79
CA ARG A 102 -9.91 -3.95 -14.86
C ARG A 102 -9.13 -5.14 -14.34
N PHE A 103 -8.70 -5.08 -13.07
CA PHE A 103 -7.82 -6.06 -12.43
C PHE A 103 -8.42 -6.60 -11.14
N GLN A 104 -9.69 -7.01 -11.17
CA GLN A 104 -10.41 -7.51 -9.99
C GLN A 104 -9.69 -8.68 -9.29
N ASP A 105 -9.02 -9.52 -10.06
CA ASP A 105 -8.25 -10.67 -9.59
C ASP A 105 -6.91 -10.30 -8.96
N LYS A 106 -6.39 -9.13 -9.25
CA LYS A 106 -5.05 -8.67 -8.81
C LYS A 106 -5.08 -7.49 -7.84
N MET A 107 -6.13 -6.67 -7.88
CA MET A 107 -6.26 -5.51 -7.01
C MET A 107 -6.38 -5.96 -5.55
N ARG A 108 -5.55 -5.39 -4.69
CA ARG A 108 -5.55 -5.67 -3.25
C ARG A 108 -5.70 -4.37 -2.46
N TYR A 109 -6.36 -4.49 -1.32
CA TYR A 109 -6.49 -3.38 -0.36
C TYR A 109 -5.23 -3.27 0.49
N SER A 110 -4.97 -2.10 1.03
CA SER A 110 -3.94 -1.90 2.03
C SER A 110 -4.52 -1.99 3.45
N ILE A 111 -3.65 -2.12 4.44
CA ILE A 111 -4.06 -2.16 5.86
C ILE A 111 -4.83 -0.89 6.21
N GLU A 112 -4.30 0.28 5.84
CA GLU A 112 -4.92 1.57 6.13
C GLU A 112 -6.23 1.78 5.37
N SER A 113 -6.36 1.30 4.14
CA SER A 113 -7.61 1.41 3.38
C SER A 113 -8.75 0.60 4.00
N LEU A 114 -8.42 -0.46 4.74
CA LEU A 114 -9.35 -1.27 5.53
C LEU A 114 -9.49 -0.78 6.97
N GLY A 115 -9.05 0.44 7.28
CA GLY A 115 -9.19 1.06 8.59
C GLY A 115 -8.12 0.72 9.63
N GLY A 116 -7.08 -0.01 9.23
CA GLY A 116 -5.96 -0.35 10.13
C GLY A 116 -5.02 0.84 10.38
N ASN A 117 -4.42 0.87 11.56
CA ASN A 117 -3.43 1.88 11.92
C ASN A 117 -2.02 1.35 11.61
N VAL A 118 -1.47 1.74 10.47
CA VAL A 118 -0.16 1.27 10.00
C VAL A 118 0.97 1.71 10.94
N GLY A 119 0.94 2.92 11.45
CA GLY A 119 1.96 3.43 12.37
C GLY A 119 2.07 2.59 13.65
N LYS A 120 0.92 2.33 14.29
CA LYS A 120 0.87 1.44 15.47
C LYS A 120 1.27 0.00 15.15
N THR A 121 0.86 -0.49 13.99
CA THR A 121 1.21 -1.84 13.52
C THR A 121 2.73 -2.00 13.38
N VAL A 122 3.39 -1.04 12.75
CA VAL A 122 4.84 -1.05 12.56
C VAL A 122 5.58 -1.00 13.89
N THR A 123 5.18 -0.11 14.79
CA THR A 123 5.81 0.02 16.10
C THR A 123 5.64 -1.25 16.94
N LYS A 124 4.42 -1.78 16.98
CA LYS A 124 4.08 -2.93 17.84
C LYS A 124 4.67 -4.25 17.33
N TYR A 125 4.59 -4.51 16.02
CA TYR A 125 4.88 -5.83 15.46
C TYR A 125 6.21 -5.92 14.72
N LEU A 126 6.74 -4.82 14.19
CA LEU A 126 8.00 -4.79 13.47
C LEU A 126 9.13 -4.12 14.25
N ASN A 127 8.82 -3.52 15.39
CA ASN A 127 9.78 -2.76 16.21
C ASN A 127 10.54 -1.70 15.39
N GLN A 128 9.81 -1.02 14.53
CA GLN A 128 10.28 0.03 13.64
C GLN A 128 9.41 1.27 13.80
N GLU A 129 9.84 2.38 13.24
CA GLU A 129 9.07 3.61 13.16
C GLU A 129 8.94 4.07 11.72
N LEU A 130 7.75 4.57 11.36
CA LEU A 130 7.56 5.23 10.08
C LEU A 130 8.16 6.63 10.13
N GLN A 131 8.81 7.02 9.05
CA GLN A 131 9.13 8.42 8.80
C GLN A 131 8.11 8.99 7.83
N TRP A 132 7.63 10.18 8.15
CA TRP A 132 6.61 10.85 7.36
C TRP A 132 7.24 11.92 6.46
N VAL A 133 6.61 12.16 5.33
CA VAL A 133 6.99 13.25 4.44
C VAL A 133 6.63 14.57 5.13
N GLU A 134 7.65 15.39 5.39
CA GLU A 134 7.50 16.75 5.91
C GLU A 134 7.43 17.75 4.74
N GLU A 135 6.84 18.91 5.00
CA GLU A 135 6.75 19.94 3.98
C GLU A 135 8.14 20.33 3.44
N GLY A 136 8.31 20.15 2.14
CA GLY A 136 9.54 20.49 1.43
C GLY A 136 10.70 19.51 1.58
N LYS A 137 10.57 18.46 2.38
CA LYS A 137 11.65 17.49 2.62
C LYS A 137 11.19 16.04 2.47
N LEU A 138 12.08 15.19 1.98
CA LEU A 138 11.88 13.76 1.96
C LEU A 138 12.52 13.12 3.20
N PRO A 139 11.92 12.03 3.75
CA PRO A 139 12.49 11.30 4.87
C PRO A 139 13.77 10.55 4.47
N GLU A 140 14.50 10.03 5.45
CA GLU A 140 15.67 9.19 5.19
C GLU A 140 15.29 7.86 4.53
N TYR A 141 14.11 7.34 4.89
CA TYR A 141 13.59 6.09 4.34
C TYR A 141 12.07 6.11 4.24
N PHE A 142 11.55 5.32 3.32
CA PHE A 142 10.16 4.89 3.30
C PHE A 142 10.04 3.45 3.74
N MET A 143 8.88 3.07 4.29
CA MET A 143 8.54 1.67 4.53
C MET A 143 7.29 1.29 3.75
N LEU A 144 7.40 0.23 2.96
CA LEU A 144 6.25 -0.44 2.37
C LEU A 144 5.76 -1.49 3.36
N ILE A 145 4.57 -1.28 3.91
CA ILE A 145 3.95 -2.19 4.87
C ILE A 145 2.84 -2.95 4.17
N TYR A 146 2.89 -4.25 4.25
CA TYR A 146 1.96 -5.15 3.60
C TYR A 146 1.69 -6.35 4.47
N GLY A 147 0.75 -7.18 4.10
CA GLY A 147 0.35 -8.30 4.92
C GLY A 147 -0.24 -9.46 4.15
N LEU A 148 -0.38 -10.58 4.84
CA LEU A 148 -1.09 -11.75 4.37
C LEU A 148 -2.12 -12.15 5.43
N LEU A 149 -3.38 -12.12 5.06
CA LEU A 149 -4.48 -12.62 5.89
C LEU A 149 -4.65 -14.12 5.64
N ILE A 150 -4.64 -14.90 6.71
CA ILE A 150 -4.65 -16.36 6.68
C ILE A 150 -5.91 -16.87 7.42
N LEU A 151 -6.61 -17.82 6.81
CA LEU A 151 -7.79 -18.47 7.40
C LEU A 151 -7.45 -19.23 8.68
#